data_8c5ba4aa1e6ba84e7ae2d9aff5d40cb1
#
_entry.id   8c5ba4aa1e6ba84e7ae2d9aff5d40cb1
#
_cell.length_a   1.000
_cell.length_b   1.000
_cell.length_c   1.000
_cell.angle_alpha   90.00
_cell.angle_beta   90.00
_cell.angle_gamma   90.00
#
_symmetry.space_group_name_H-M   'P 1'
#
loop_
_entity.id
_entity.type
_entity.pdbx_description
1 polymer ?
#
loop_
_entity_poly.entity_id
_entity_poly.type
_entity_poly.pdbx_seq_one_letter_code
_entity_poly.pdbx_strand_id
1 'polypeptide(L)'
;MVDIDGSTNTLNLSQRNDGNANSEHYMSLDLDSSQNVITMQQLNDGDKFLFLDVDNNNNTVDINQSGSGSHYLDLHLESGSYAHDVDISQTGTGSHGARINLDGYSTDFDLQQQGSTDQNYSVDMTCGTANGCAVSTTQGN
;
A
#
# COMPACT_ATOMS: atom_id res chain seq x y z
N MET A 1 -8.68 -11.73 -1.66
CA MET A 1 -9.99 -11.48 -2.30
C MET A 1 -9.77 -10.32 -3.25
N VAL A 2 -10.46 -10.26 -4.35
CA VAL A 2 -10.48 -9.07 -5.23
C VAL A 2 -11.96 -8.80 -5.48
N ASP A 3 -12.41 -7.62 -5.13
CA ASP A 3 -13.74 -7.10 -5.48
C ASP A 3 -13.53 -5.80 -6.24
N ILE A 4 -14.27 -5.57 -7.28
CA ILE A 4 -14.11 -4.39 -8.14
C ILE A 4 -15.49 -3.99 -8.64
N ASP A 5 -16.01 -2.96 -8.08
CA ASP A 5 -17.14 -2.21 -8.66
C ASP A 5 -16.60 -0.86 -9.17
N GLY A 6 -16.98 -0.49 -10.35
CA GLY A 6 -16.44 0.70 -10.99
C GLY A 6 -15.86 0.43 -12.39
N SER A 7 -15.29 1.43 -12.99
CA SER A 7 -14.85 1.36 -14.40
C SER A 7 -13.49 2.00 -14.63
N THR A 8 -12.80 1.53 -15.68
CA THR A 8 -11.51 2.07 -16.13
C THR A 8 -10.37 1.99 -15.09
N ASN A 9 -10.45 1.05 -14.14
CA ASN A 9 -9.35 0.76 -13.24
C ASN A 9 -8.27 -0.06 -13.94
N THR A 10 -7.02 0.22 -13.63
CA THR A 10 -5.86 -0.57 -14.07
C THR A 10 -5.22 -1.23 -12.85
N LEU A 11 -5.24 -2.56 -12.83
CA LEU A 11 -4.71 -3.33 -11.71
C LEU A 11 -3.59 -4.25 -12.17
N ASN A 12 -2.46 -4.18 -11.49
CA ASN A 12 -1.32 -5.06 -11.68
C ASN A 12 -0.98 -5.73 -10.34
N LEU A 13 -1.42 -6.97 -10.18
CA LEU A 13 -1.31 -7.71 -8.92
C LEU A 13 -0.37 -8.90 -9.11
N SER A 14 0.63 -9.01 -8.27
CA SER A 14 1.62 -10.09 -8.32
C SER A 14 1.93 -10.65 -6.94
N GLN A 15 1.77 -11.96 -6.79
CA GLN A 15 2.21 -12.68 -5.60
C GLN A 15 3.16 -13.81 -6.02
N ARG A 16 4.34 -13.84 -5.46
CA ARG A 16 5.31 -14.88 -5.73
C ARG A 16 6.09 -15.25 -4.47
N ASN A 17 5.91 -16.46 -4.01
CA ASN A 17 6.71 -17.07 -2.95
C ASN A 17 7.82 -17.92 -3.59
N ASP A 18 9.06 -17.72 -3.15
CA ASP A 18 10.24 -18.38 -3.73
C ASP A 18 10.50 -19.81 -3.18
N GLY A 19 9.53 -20.41 -2.52
CA GLY A 19 9.52 -21.84 -2.20
C GLY A 19 9.64 -22.20 -0.73
N ASN A 20 9.51 -21.25 0.18
CA ASN A 20 9.35 -21.55 1.59
C ASN A 20 7.88 -21.92 1.89
N ALA A 21 7.63 -23.18 2.19
CA ALA A 21 6.28 -23.70 2.44
C ALA A 21 5.60 -23.10 3.71
N ASN A 22 6.32 -22.33 4.51
CA ASN A 22 5.80 -21.73 5.73
C ASN A 22 5.51 -20.22 5.57
N SER A 23 5.71 -19.66 4.39
CA SER A 23 5.43 -18.25 4.12
C SER A 23 4.06 -18.09 3.48
N GLU A 24 3.26 -17.21 4.01
CA GLU A 24 1.92 -16.93 3.52
C GLU A 24 1.85 -15.52 2.93
N HIS A 25 1.39 -15.44 1.69
CA HIS A 25 1.08 -14.18 1.05
C HIS A 25 -0.43 -14.01 0.98
N TYR A 26 -0.91 -12.94 1.51
CA TYR A 26 -2.31 -12.58 1.43
C TYR A 26 -2.45 -11.20 0.79
N MET A 27 -3.41 -11.04 -0.06
CA MET A 27 -3.73 -9.78 -0.70
C MET A 27 -5.24 -9.65 -0.71
N SER A 28 -5.73 -8.51 -0.39
CA SER A 28 -7.14 -8.14 -0.57
C SER A 28 -7.19 -6.91 -1.47
N LEU A 29 -8.27 -6.58 -1.97
CA LEU A 29 -8.55 -5.34 -2.69
C LEU A 29 -10.04 -5.16 -2.56
N ASP A 30 -10.48 -4.05 -2.33
CA ASP A 30 -11.85 -3.59 -2.50
C ASP A 30 -11.71 -2.41 -3.45
N LEU A 31 -12.61 -1.84 -4.03
CA LEU A 31 -12.29 -0.75 -4.94
C LEU A 31 -13.46 0.15 -5.29
N ASP A 32 -14.63 -0.12 -5.03
CA ASP A 32 -15.87 0.62 -5.33
C ASP A 32 -15.76 2.00 -6.04
N SER A 33 -14.83 2.11 -6.99
CA SER A 33 -14.39 3.37 -7.56
C SER A 33 -13.81 3.23 -8.96
N SER A 34 -13.46 4.32 -9.61
CA SER A 34 -13.09 4.33 -11.02
C SER A 34 -11.77 5.08 -11.29
N GLN A 35 -11.12 4.73 -12.42
CA GLN A 35 -9.95 5.44 -12.92
C GLN A 35 -8.72 5.34 -12.01
N ASN A 36 -8.59 4.30 -11.21
CA ASN A 36 -7.42 4.07 -10.39
C ASN A 36 -6.36 3.25 -11.14
N VAL A 37 -5.10 3.52 -10.83
CA VAL A 37 -3.95 2.73 -11.27
C VAL A 37 -3.29 2.14 -10.02
N ILE A 38 -3.40 0.83 -9.86
CA ILE A 38 -2.94 0.14 -8.65
C ILE A 38 -1.98 -0.97 -9.03
N THR A 39 -0.77 -0.90 -8.50
CA THR A 39 0.23 -1.97 -8.57
C THR A 39 0.49 -2.49 -7.17
N MET A 40 0.30 -3.79 -6.98
CA MET A 40 0.61 -4.44 -5.71
C MET A 40 1.45 -5.69 -5.94
N GLN A 41 2.59 -5.75 -5.27
CA GLN A 41 3.51 -6.87 -5.38
C GLN A 41 3.88 -7.41 -4.01
N GLN A 42 3.78 -8.73 -3.86
CA GLN A 42 4.28 -9.48 -2.71
C GLN A 42 5.23 -10.56 -3.21
N LEU A 43 6.50 -10.40 -2.92
CA LEU A 43 7.56 -11.19 -3.50
C LEU A 43 8.47 -11.82 -2.43
N ASN A 44 9.10 -12.93 -2.79
CA ASN A 44 10.05 -13.67 -1.97
C ASN A 44 9.41 -14.36 -0.75
N ASP A 45 10.22 -14.82 0.18
CA ASP A 45 9.78 -15.50 1.39
C ASP A 45 9.24 -14.52 2.45
N GLY A 46 8.79 -15.05 3.59
CA GLY A 46 8.20 -14.26 4.67
C GLY A 46 6.72 -13.98 4.46
N ASP A 47 6.00 -13.82 5.55
CA ASP A 47 4.57 -13.58 5.48
C ASP A 47 4.28 -12.17 4.96
N LYS A 48 3.37 -12.06 4.03
CA LYS A 48 2.99 -10.79 3.43
C LYS A 48 1.48 -10.61 3.53
N PHE A 49 1.08 -9.59 4.25
CA PHE A 49 -0.30 -9.15 4.30
C PHE A 49 -0.42 -7.80 3.59
N LEU A 50 -1.52 -7.57 2.96
CA LEU A 50 -1.86 -6.29 2.38
C LEU A 50 -3.38 -6.20 2.45
N PHE A 51 -3.96 -5.08 2.54
CA PHE A 51 -5.36 -4.87 2.25
C PHE A 51 -5.42 -3.84 1.14
N LEU A 52 -6.12 -2.93 1.12
CA LEU A 52 -6.15 -1.71 0.33
C LEU A 52 -7.50 -1.10 0.51
N ASP A 53 -8.55 -1.27 0.08
CA ASP A 53 -9.76 -0.45 0.07
C ASP A 53 -9.50 0.83 -0.77
N VAL A 54 -10.36 1.47 -1.36
CA VAL A 54 -10.06 2.67 -2.16
C VAL A 54 -11.18 3.73 -2.13
N ASP A 55 -12.38 3.42 -2.43
CA ASP A 55 -13.59 4.26 -2.50
C ASP A 55 -13.44 5.67 -3.09
N ASN A 56 -12.35 5.95 -3.77
CA ASN A 56 -12.05 7.23 -4.40
C ASN A 56 -11.48 7.03 -5.81
N ASN A 57 -11.61 8.04 -6.65
CA ASN A 57 -11.23 7.94 -8.06
C ASN A 57 -9.85 8.57 -8.33
N ASN A 58 -9.22 8.10 -9.41
CA ASN A 58 -7.99 8.64 -9.95
C ASN A 58 -6.76 8.47 -9.06
N ASN A 59 -6.74 7.54 -8.13
CA ASN A 59 -5.55 7.26 -7.35
C ASN A 59 -4.50 6.52 -8.17
N THR A 60 -3.24 6.82 -7.89
CA THR A 60 -2.09 6.02 -8.31
C THR A 60 -1.48 5.41 -7.05
N VAL A 61 -1.37 4.09 -6.99
CA VAL A 61 -0.82 3.40 -5.83
C VAL A 61 0.15 2.33 -6.30
N ASP A 62 1.37 2.37 -5.82
CA ASP A 62 2.39 1.35 -6.03
C ASP A 62 2.87 0.79 -4.69
N ILE A 63 2.60 -0.48 -4.43
CA ILE A 63 2.98 -1.14 -3.19
C ILE A 63 3.84 -2.35 -3.49
N ASN A 64 5.04 -2.36 -2.95
CA ASN A 64 5.96 -3.47 -3.04
C ASN A 64 6.34 -3.98 -1.64
N GLN A 65 6.01 -5.23 -1.37
CA GLN A 65 6.47 -5.96 -0.20
C GLN A 65 7.40 -7.09 -0.64
N SER A 66 8.67 -7.01 -0.29
CA SER A 66 9.68 -7.99 -0.73
C SER A 66 10.75 -8.27 0.33
N GLY A 67 11.49 -9.36 0.12
CA GLY A 67 12.47 -9.84 1.09
C GLY A 67 11.90 -10.94 2.00
N SER A 68 12.71 -11.45 2.91
CA SER A 68 12.33 -12.59 3.76
C SER A 68 11.69 -12.19 5.09
N GLY A 69 11.57 -10.92 5.38
CA GLY A 69 10.83 -10.42 6.55
C GLY A 69 9.31 -10.49 6.36
N SER A 70 8.60 -10.46 7.47
CA SER A 70 7.14 -10.39 7.44
C SER A 70 6.68 -8.94 7.27
N HIS A 71 5.86 -8.67 6.29
CA HIS A 71 5.40 -7.33 5.98
C HIS A 71 3.88 -7.23 6.07
N TYR A 72 3.42 -6.21 6.71
CA TYR A 72 2.02 -5.89 6.83
C TYR A 72 1.75 -4.49 6.27
N LEU A 73 0.63 -4.31 5.64
CA LEU A 73 0.11 -3.01 5.25
C LEU A 73 -1.39 -3.06 5.46
N ASP A 74 -2.05 -1.96 5.58
CA ASP A 74 -3.52 -1.85 5.65
C ASP A 74 -3.83 -0.60 4.89
N LEU A 75 -3.87 -0.09 4.10
CA LEU A 75 -4.03 1.21 3.44
C LEU A 75 -5.48 1.58 3.42
N HIS A 76 -6.02 2.42 3.17
CA HIS A 76 -7.41 2.88 3.02
C HIS A 76 -7.36 4.21 2.31
N LEU A 77 -7.98 4.65 1.47
CA LEU A 77 -7.77 5.91 0.76
C LEU A 77 -8.94 6.87 0.88
N GLU A 78 -10.10 6.36 1.12
CA GLU A 78 -11.38 7.07 1.22
C GLU A 78 -11.41 8.60 1.06
N SER A 79 -12.46 9.06 0.62
CA SER A 79 -13.07 10.35 0.51
C SER A 79 -12.85 11.19 -0.74
N GLY A 80 -13.94 11.61 -1.26
CA GLY A 80 -14.10 12.76 -2.13
C GLY A 80 -13.68 12.55 -3.58
N SER A 81 -13.37 13.62 -4.25
CA SER A 81 -13.03 13.63 -5.69
C SER A 81 -11.56 13.92 -5.95
N TYR A 82 -10.71 13.69 -4.97
CA TYR A 82 -9.29 14.04 -5.03
C TYR A 82 -8.44 12.78 -5.17
N ALA A 83 -7.49 12.79 -6.05
CA ALA A 83 -6.57 11.71 -6.31
C ALA A 83 -5.42 11.69 -5.30
N HIS A 84 -5.05 10.50 -4.84
CA HIS A 84 -3.81 10.28 -4.10
C HIS A 84 -2.77 9.62 -5.00
N ASP A 85 -1.52 9.93 -4.76
CA ASP A 85 -0.36 9.29 -5.36
C ASP A 85 0.49 8.74 -4.20
N VAL A 86 0.64 7.41 -4.14
CA VAL A 86 1.15 6.73 -2.95
C VAL A 86 2.14 5.66 -3.36
N ASP A 87 3.39 5.86 -3.07
CA ASP A 87 4.43 4.85 -3.22
C ASP A 87 4.73 4.21 -1.86
N ILE A 88 4.76 2.93 -1.74
CA ILE A 88 5.15 2.23 -0.53
C ILE A 88 6.09 1.08 -0.88
N SER A 89 7.19 0.97 -0.18
CA SER A 89 8.12 -0.12 -0.32
C SER A 89 8.53 -0.66 1.05
N GLN A 90 8.18 -1.92 1.33
CA GLN A 90 8.60 -2.65 2.52
C GLN A 90 9.55 -3.77 2.09
N THR A 91 10.82 -3.65 2.45
CA THR A 91 11.84 -4.56 1.94
C THR A 91 12.85 -4.96 3.01
N GLY A 92 13.37 -6.18 2.91
CA GLY A 92 14.43 -6.63 3.80
C GLY A 92 14.08 -7.88 4.60
N THR A 93 14.78 -8.08 5.69
CA THR A 93 14.64 -9.25 6.57
C THR A 93 13.93 -8.93 7.89
N GLY A 94 13.80 -7.66 8.23
CA GLY A 94 12.99 -7.20 9.37
C GLY A 94 11.51 -7.28 9.08
N SER A 95 10.70 -7.31 10.13
CA SER A 95 9.26 -7.25 10.01
C SER A 95 8.82 -5.79 9.91
N HIS A 96 8.10 -5.45 8.87
CA HIS A 96 7.66 -4.09 8.61
C HIS A 96 6.14 -4.00 8.63
N GLY A 97 5.62 -3.13 9.47
CA GLY A 97 4.20 -2.80 9.51
C GLY A 97 3.95 -1.40 8.99
N ALA A 98 2.82 -1.18 8.39
CA ALA A 98 2.30 0.14 8.08
C ALA A 98 0.77 0.09 8.17
N ARG A 99 0.19 1.16 8.57
CA ARG A 99 -1.23 1.39 8.47
C ARG A 99 -1.44 2.85 8.12
N ILE A 100 -2.08 3.10 7.04
CA ILE A 100 -2.19 4.43 6.46
C ILE A 100 -3.66 4.67 6.16
N ASN A 101 -4.11 5.86 6.31
CA ASN A 101 -5.42 6.33 5.92
C ASN A 101 -5.24 7.72 5.31
N LEU A 102 -5.68 7.98 4.15
CA LEU A 102 -5.35 9.18 3.38
C LEU A 102 -6.59 10.01 3.01
N ASP A 103 -7.48 10.17 3.91
CA ASP A 103 -8.70 10.94 3.72
C ASP A 103 -8.42 12.43 3.37
N GLY A 104 -9.32 13.12 2.70
CA GLY A 104 -9.26 14.55 2.40
C GLY A 104 -8.81 14.90 0.98
N TYR A 105 -8.06 15.99 0.83
CA TYR A 105 -7.53 16.43 -0.46
C TYR A 105 -6.38 15.56 -0.96
N SER A 106 -6.00 15.74 -2.21
CA SER A 106 -4.89 15.01 -2.82
C SER A 106 -3.66 14.95 -1.94
N THR A 107 -3.10 13.77 -1.79
CA THR A 107 -1.89 13.56 -1.01
C THR A 107 -0.88 12.79 -1.84
N ASP A 108 0.31 13.35 -1.97
CA ASP A 108 1.50 12.67 -2.41
C ASP A 108 2.17 12.09 -1.16
N PHE A 109 2.32 10.78 -1.09
CA PHE A 109 2.83 10.09 0.08
C PHE A 109 3.85 9.04 -0.35
N ASP A 110 5.00 9.03 0.27
CA ASP A 110 6.04 8.02 0.09
C ASP A 110 6.35 7.41 1.47
N LEU A 111 6.41 6.10 1.57
CA LEU A 111 6.87 5.37 2.74
C LEU A 111 7.84 4.29 2.30
N GLN A 112 9.05 4.28 2.83
CA GLN A 112 9.99 3.20 2.66
C GLN A 112 10.40 2.63 4.02
N GLN A 113 10.18 1.35 4.21
CA GLN A 113 10.66 0.58 5.36
C GLN A 113 11.60 -0.51 4.86
N GLN A 114 12.85 -0.49 5.33
CA GLN A 114 13.87 -1.37 4.78
C GLN A 114 14.88 -1.81 5.84
N GLY A 115 15.57 -2.92 5.55
CA GLY A 115 16.65 -3.42 6.39
C GLY A 115 16.27 -4.63 7.23
N SER A 116 17.02 -4.85 8.29
CA SER A 116 16.91 -6.05 9.14
C SER A 116 16.25 -5.82 10.48
N THR A 117 15.95 -4.60 10.81
CA THR A 117 15.26 -4.22 12.06
C THR A 117 13.76 -4.09 11.82
N ASP A 118 12.98 -4.58 12.77
CA ASP A 118 11.53 -4.45 12.73
C ASP A 118 11.11 -2.98 12.82
N GLN A 119 10.21 -2.58 11.95
CA GLN A 119 9.77 -1.20 11.82
C GLN A 119 8.25 -1.13 11.81
N ASN A 120 7.72 -0.16 12.50
CA ASN A 120 6.30 0.11 12.53
C ASN A 120 6.01 1.56 12.17
N TYR A 121 5.00 1.75 11.37
CA TYR A 121 4.49 3.07 11.03
C TYR A 121 2.97 3.04 11.07
N SER A 122 2.38 4.05 11.61
CA SER A 122 0.94 4.24 11.55
C SER A 122 0.66 5.73 11.35
N VAL A 123 -0.09 6.04 10.36
CA VAL A 123 -0.53 7.40 10.09
C VAL A 123 -2.04 7.41 9.83
N ASP A 124 -2.68 8.38 10.36
CA ASP A 124 -4.03 8.78 10.04
C ASP A 124 -3.90 10.23 9.58
N MET A 125 -4.09 10.47 8.32
CA MET A 125 -3.75 11.74 7.70
C MET A 125 -4.92 12.26 6.89
N THR A 126 -5.36 13.45 7.26
CA THR A 126 -6.36 14.19 6.49
C THR A 126 -5.73 15.45 5.91
N CYS A 127 -5.58 15.49 4.61
CA CYS A 127 -5.13 16.69 3.94
C CYS A 127 -6.24 17.75 3.88
N GLY A 128 -6.11 18.80 4.65
CA GLY A 128 -7.12 19.85 4.78
C GLY A 128 -6.96 21.03 3.80
N THR A 129 -6.06 20.95 2.84
CA THR A 129 -5.79 22.04 1.90
C THR A 129 -6.03 21.65 0.45
N ALA A 130 -6.75 22.49 -0.26
CA ALA A 130 -7.08 22.27 -1.67
C ALA A 130 -5.84 22.25 -2.62
N ASN A 131 -4.69 22.66 -2.14
CA ASN A 131 -3.43 22.58 -2.89
C ASN A 131 -2.74 21.21 -2.75
N GLY A 132 -3.34 20.30 -1.97
CA GLY A 132 -2.75 19.01 -1.68
C GLY A 132 -1.71 19.04 -0.56
N CYS A 133 -1.29 17.86 -0.16
CA CYS A 133 -0.24 17.62 0.83
C CYS A 133 0.81 16.69 0.26
N ALA A 134 2.04 16.82 0.72
CA ALA A 134 3.10 15.86 0.40
C ALA A 134 3.78 15.42 1.70
N VAL A 135 3.97 14.12 1.85
CA VAL A 135 4.65 13.53 3.00
C VAL A 135 5.56 12.42 2.50
N SER A 136 6.79 12.44 2.96
CA SER A 136 7.73 11.36 2.70
C SER A 136 8.36 10.88 4.00
N THR A 137 8.48 9.57 4.15
CA THR A 137 9.11 8.96 5.31
C THR A 137 9.96 7.76 4.90
N THR A 138 11.14 7.67 5.46
CA THR A 138 12.02 6.51 5.27
C THR A 138 12.48 5.99 6.61
N GLN A 139 12.24 4.70 6.85
CA GLN A 139 12.76 3.97 8.00
C GLN A 139 13.71 2.89 7.50
N GLY A 140 14.91 2.87 8.02
CA GLY A 140 15.93 1.91 7.58
C GLY A 140 17.21 1.99 8.40
N ASN A 141 18.02 0.95 8.26
CA ASN A 141 19.38 0.84 8.83
C ASN A 141 20.31 0.09 7.88
#